data_7d2ba0969f02071f34ea6a396c4976e2
#
_entry.id   7d2ba0969f02071f34ea6a396c4976e2
#
_cell.length_a   1.000
_cell.length_b   1.000
_cell.length_c   1.000
_cell.angle_alpha   90.00
_cell.angle_beta   90.00
_cell.angle_gamma   90.00
#
_symmetry.space_group_name_H-M   'P 1'
#
loop_
_entity.id
_entity.type
_entity.pdbx_description
1 polymer ?
#
loop_
_entity_poly.entity_id
_entity_poly.type
_entity_poly.pdbx_seq_one_letter_code
_entity_poly.pdbx_strand_id
1 'polypeptide(L)'
;EQIMKQILDYMPLDIVPHPDGFVIIEPDKKDQDGRLRISFWFYNLKTMVVQKVKKNFYTECKFGPAHENITRQINDYISCAVCESPRDYINVVFPTGEIGIFDISGTLIWTGDLLYHDCALRSCAPDGKNIWCAVPDQNAIVRYSTKLERVDFRIGGVDTLAFGRPMSVSRYGDDLFVCCKTSNNIKKSSLKNYVSEDYKKFEEGVLRYLRVGDSELVVLNSGIYLLDD
;
A
#
# COMPACT_ATOMS: atom_id res chain seq x y z
N GLU A 1 -1.39 7.64 -26.32
CA GLU A 1 -1.09 8.49 -25.14
C GLU A 1 -2.22 8.29 -24.14
N GLN A 2 -1.92 7.80 -22.94
CA GLN A 2 -2.93 7.61 -21.92
C GLN A 2 -3.34 8.97 -21.38
N ILE A 3 -4.61 9.29 -21.43
CA ILE A 3 -5.14 10.52 -20.87
C ILE A 3 -5.22 10.35 -19.34
N MET A 4 -4.58 11.25 -18.62
CA MET A 4 -4.56 11.24 -17.15
C MET A 4 -5.03 12.59 -16.64
N LYS A 5 -5.91 12.57 -15.63
CA LYS A 5 -6.36 13.78 -14.95
C LYS A 5 -5.73 13.83 -13.56
N GLN A 6 -4.88 14.81 -13.30
CA GLN A 6 -4.35 15.04 -11.95
C GLN A 6 -5.48 15.49 -11.02
N ILE A 7 -5.65 14.78 -9.91
CA ILE A 7 -6.67 15.08 -8.91
C ILE A 7 -6.08 15.59 -7.59
N LEU A 8 -4.83 15.23 -7.29
CA LEU A 8 -4.04 15.80 -6.21
C LEU A 8 -2.60 16.02 -6.69
N ASP A 9 -2.00 17.14 -6.29
CA ASP A 9 -0.68 17.61 -6.73
C ASP A 9 0.44 17.28 -5.74
N TYR A 10 0.23 16.32 -4.87
CA TYR A 10 1.22 15.84 -3.91
C TYR A 10 1.16 14.33 -3.76
N MET A 11 2.27 13.74 -3.32
CA MET A 11 2.39 12.33 -3.04
C MET A 11 2.02 12.05 -1.57
N PRO A 12 0.93 11.32 -1.28
CA PRO A 12 0.59 10.91 0.08
C PRO A 12 1.53 9.79 0.56
N LEU A 13 1.46 9.45 1.84
CA LEU A 13 2.14 8.24 2.34
C LEU A 13 1.60 6.99 1.66
N ASP A 14 0.29 6.87 1.60
CA ASP A 14 -0.41 5.81 0.86
C ASP A 14 -1.86 6.23 0.60
N ILE A 15 -2.52 5.46 -0.27
CA ILE A 15 -3.96 5.54 -0.50
C ILE A 15 -4.57 4.15 -0.42
N VAL A 16 -5.79 4.05 0.09
CA VAL A 16 -6.54 2.79 0.14
C VAL A 16 -7.91 2.95 -0.49
N PRO A 17 -8.45 1.90 -1.14
CA PRO A 17 -9.73 1.99 -1.82
C PRO A 17 -10.88 2.17 -0.83
N HIS A 18 -11.92 2.89 -1.27
CA HIS A 18 -13.22 3.04 -0.63
C HIS A 18 -14.31 2.93 -1.70
N PRO A 19 -15.52 2.43 -1.41
CA PRO A 19 -16.58 2.28 -2.41
C PRO A 19 -16.90 3.54 -3.21
N ASP A 20 -16.79 4.73 -2.60
CA ASP A 20 -17.10 6.01 -3.23
C ASP A 20 -15.86 6.85 -3.60
N GLY A 21 -14.66 6.29 -3.45
CA GLY A 21 -13.43 7.02 -3.67
C GLY A 21 -12.20 6.34 -3.08
N PHE A 22 -11.39 7.08 -2.35
CA PHE A 22 -10.24 6.52 -1.66
C PHE A 22 -9.91 7.28 -0.38
N VAL A 23 -9.23 6.61 0.52
CA VAL A 23 -8.73 7.20 1.76
C VAL A 23 -7.25 7.53 1.57
N ILE A 24 -6.91 8.79 1.82
CA ILE A 24 -5.54 9.30 1.82
C ILE A 24 -4.98 9.12 3.23
N ILE A 25 -3.80 8.53 3.32
CA ILE A 25 -3.10 8.30 4.57
C ILE A 25 -1.93 9.27 4.65
N GLU A 26 -1.91 10.07 5.71
CA GLU A 26 -0.87 11.07 5.93
C GLU A 26 -0.38 11.09 7.38
N PRO A 27 0.89 11.46 7.61
CA PRO A 27 1.36 11.71 8.95
C PRO A 27 0.68 12.99 9.47
N ASP A 28 0.10 12.89 10.65
CA ASP A 28 -0.35 14.06 11.40
C ASP A 28 0.82 14.57 12.28
N LYS A 29 0.63 15.71 12.91
CA LYS A 29 1.63 16.27 13.81
C LYS A 29 2.00 15.29 14.91
N LYS A 30 3.28 15.23 15.25
CA LYS A 30 3.74 14.53 16.45
C LYS A 30 3.04 15.14 17.66
N ASP A 31 2.45 14.28 18.50
CA ASP A 31 1.94 14.74 19.78
C ASP A 31 3.10 15.11 20.73
N GLN A 32 2.76 15.66 21.90
CA GLN A 32 3.76 16.10 22.88
C GLN A 32 4.65 14.96 23.39
N ASP A 33 4.18 13.72 23.27
CA ASP A 33 4.90 12.51 23.68
C ASP A 33 5.79 11.94 22.55
N GLY A 34 5.91 12.63 21.42
CA GLY A 34 6.70 12.20 20.27
C GLY A 34 6.08 11.05 19.46
N ARG A 35 4.83 10.70 19.74
CA ARG A 35 4.10 9.66 19.00
C ARG A 35 3.67 10.20 17.67
N LEU A 36 3.81 9.39 16.62
CA LEU A 36 3.27 9.73 15.33
C LEU A 36 1.77 9.44 15.29
N ARG A 37 1.04 10.42 14.89
CA ARG A 37 -0.37 10.32 14.54
C ARG A 37 -0.49 10.15 13.04
N ILE A 38 -1.28 9.19 12.59
CA ILE A 38 -1.69 9.06 11.20
C ILE A 38 -3.08 9.65 11.06
N SER A 39 -3.25 10.54 10.11
CA SER A 39 -4.53 11.11 9.71
C SER A 39 -5.04 10.44 8.46
N PHE A 40 -6.35 10.23 8.43
CA PHE A 40 -7.07 9.69 7.29
C PHE A 40 -7.95 10.78 6.69
N TRP A 41 -7.87 10.94 5.36
CA TRP A 41 -8.67 11.88 4.59
C TRP A 41 -9.42 11.12 3.53
N PHE A 42 -10.73 11.36 3.43
CA PHE A 42 -11.53 10.73 2.40
C PHE A 42 -11.64 11.65 1.19
N TYR A 43 -11.28 11.14 0.02
CA TYR A 43 -11.52 11.78 -1.26
C TYR A 43 -12.71 11.12 -1.93
N ASN A 44 -13.79 11.86 -2.14
CA ASN A 44 -14.97 11.38 -2.84
C ASN A 44 -14.82 11.63 -4.34
N LEU A 45 -14.79 10.56 -5.15
CA LEU A 45 -14.58 10.67 -6.59
C LEU A 45 -15.75 11.30 -7.35
N LYS A 46 -16.97 11.25 -6.80
CA LYS A 46 -18.15 11.85 -7.44
C LYS A 46 -18.20 13.36 -7.23
N THR A 47 -17.90 13.80 -6.03
CA THR A 47 -17.98 15.22 -5.66
C THR A 47 -16.65 15.96 -5.79
N MET A 48 -15.54 15.23 -5.92
CA MET A 48 -14.18 15.77 -5.95
C MET A 48 -13.81 16.53 -4.67
N VAL A 49 -14.41 16.17 -3.53
CA VAL A 49 -14.22 16.80 -2.23
C VAL A 49 -13.38 15.93 -1.32
N VAL A 50 -12.40 16.54 -0.66
CA VAL A 50 -11.57 15.94 0.39
C VAL A 50 -12.08 16.38 1.75
N GLN A 51 -12.24 15.44 2.67
CA GLN A 51 -12.63 15.73 4.04
C GLN A 51 -11.89 14.84 5.03
N LYS A 52 -11.54 15.38 6.19
CA LYS A 52 -10.95 14.58 7.27
C LYS A 52 -11.96 13.54 7.74
N VAL A 53 -11.53 12.29 7.85
CA VAL A 53 -12.39 11.20 8.33
C VAL A 53 -12.63 11.40 9.82
N LYS A 54 -13.90 11.45 10.21
CA LYS A 54 -14.30 11.55 11.61
C LYS A 54 -14.04 10.24 12.34
N LYS A 55 -13.83 10.32 13.66
CA LYS A 55 -13.41 9.24 14.58
C LYS A 55 -14.07 7.87 14.44
N ASN A 56 -15.20 7.76 13.75
CA ASN A 56 -16.01 6.53 13.75
C ASN A 56 -15.76 5.63 12.54
N PHE A 57 -14.91 6.00 11.60
CA PHE A 57 -14.71 5.22 10.38
C PHE A 57 -13.28 4.68 10.25
N TYR A 58 -12.28 5.54 10.40
CA TYR A 58 -10.89 5.19 10.59
C TYR A 58 -10.35 6.09 11.69
N THR A 59 -10.16 5.54 12.85
CA THR A 59 -9.65 6.33 13.97
C THR A 59 -8.15 6.57 13.80
N GLU A 60 -7.67 7.64 14.45
CA GLU A 60 -6.26 7.94 14.55
C GLU A 60 -5.51 6.70 15.06
N CYS A 61 -4.65 6.10 14.25
CA CYS A 61 -3.78 5.04 14.71
C CYS A 61 -2.73 5.65 15.63
N LYS A 62 -2.84 5.38 16.92
CA LYS A 62 -1.80 5.73 17.89
C LYS A 62 -0.86 4.55 18.01
N PHE A 63 0.36 4.71 17.55
CA PHE A 63 1.40 3.74 17.83
C PHE A 63 1.85 3.90 19.28
N GLY A 64 1.75 2.83 20.05
CA GLY A 64 2.18 2.84 21.45
C GLY A 64 3.71 2.89 21.62
N PRO A 65 4.19 2.97 22.88
CA PRO A 65 5.62 3.07 23.19
C PRO A 65 6.50 1.95 22.62
N ALA A 66 5.94 0.77 22.41
CA ALA A 66 6.64 -0.35 21.77
C ALA A 66 7.14 -0.04 20.35
N HIS A 67 6.58 0.99 19.72
CA HIS A 67 6.90 1.41 18.35
C HIS A 67 7.65 2.75 18.28
N GLU A 68 8.19 3.25 19.39
CA GLU A 68 8.89 4.55 19.40
C GLU A 68 10.09 4.60 18.45
N ASN A 69 10.82 3.50 18.31
CA ASN A 69 11.94 3.44 17.36
C ASN A 69 11.49 3.51 15.91
N ILE A 70 10.28 3.07 15.63
CA ILE A 70 9.66 3.06 14.32
C ILE A 70 9.13 4.44 13.99
N THR A 71 8.57 5.16 14.95
CA THR A 71 8.06 6.52 14.76
C THR A 71 9.13 7.51 14.30
N ARG A 72 10.41 7.26 14.60
CA ARG A 72 11.52 8.07 14.10
C ARG A 72 11.83 7.87 12.62
N GLN A 73 11.44 6.73 12.04
CA GLN A 73 11.73 6.36 10.65
C GLN A 73 10.52 6.57 9.71
N ILE A 74 9.38 6.95 10.25
CA ILE A 74 8.11 7.09 9.51
C ILE A 74 8.14 8.16 8.41
N ASN A 75 9.08 9.09 8.44
CA ASN A 75 9.22 10.07 7.35
C ASN A 75 9.51 9.42 5.99
N ASP A 76 9.87 8.14 5.97
CA ASP A 76 10.29 7.52 4.72
C ASP A 76 9.26 6.57 4.11
N TYR A 77 8.48 5.80 4.87
CA TYR A 77 7.51 4.86 4.24
C TYR A 77 6.55 4.20 5.24
N ILE A 78 5.27 4.50 5.11
CA ILE A 78 4.21 3.62 5.60
C ILE A 78 3.47 3.10 4.37
N SER A 79 3.23 1.81 4.33
CA SER A 79 2.28 1.23 3.40
C SER A 79 1.08 0.73 4.17
N CYS A 80 -0.11 1.09 3.73
CA CYS A 80 -1.35 0.73 4.39
C CYS A 80 -2.25 -0.01 3.42
N ALA A 81 -2.92 -1.05 3.88
CA ALA A 81 -3.97 -1.70 3.14
C ALA A 81 -5.14 -2.04 4.05
N VAL A 82 -6.35 -1.93 3.52
CA VAL A 82 -7.56 -2.36 4.22
C VAL A 82 -7.85 -3.81 3.83
N CYS A 83 -7.98 -4.68 4.82
CA CYS A 83 -8.38 -6.08 4.63
C CYS A 83 -9.90 -6.22 4.67
N GLU A 84 -10.46 -6.89 3.69
CA GLU A 84 -11.90 -6.95 3.46
C GLU A 84 -12.68 -7.96 4.30
N SER A 85 -12.17 -8.80 5.18
CA SER A 85 -13.02 -9.86 5.72
C SER A 85 -12.61 -10.38 7.09
N PRO A 86 -13.57 -10.76 7.90
CA PRO A 86 -14.97 -10.39 8.12
C PRO A 86 -15.13 -9.06 8.85
N ARG A 87 -14.04 -8.39 9.11
CA ARG A 87 -13.88 -7.05 9.65
C ARG A 87 -12.87 -6.31 8.80
N ASP A 88 -13.07 -5.03 8.63
CA ASP A 88 -12.09 -4.18 7.98
C ASP A 88 -10.87 -4.04 8.90
N TYR A 89 -9.71 -4.51 8.45
CA TYR A 89 -8.44 -4.34 9.16
C TYR A 89 -7.57 -3.35 8.40
N ILE A 90 -6.76 -2.63 9.15
CA ILE A 90 -5.72 -1.75 8.62
C ILE A 90 -4.37 -2.42 8.86
N ASN A 91 -3.68 -2.76 7.79
CA ASN A 91 -2.33 -3.28 7.85
C ASN A 91 -1.33 -2.13 7.66
N VAL A 92 -0.44 -1.95 8.59
CA VAL A 92 0.60 -0.92 8.53
C VAL A 92 1.96 -1.58 8.48
N VAL A 93 2.69 -1.40 7.39
CA VAL A 93 4.04 -1.92 7.21
C VAL A 93 5.04 -0.78 7.36
N PHE A 94 6.05 -1.01 8.19
CA PHE A 94 7.10 -0.03 8.48
C PHE A 94 8.38 -0.31 7.67
N PRO A 95 9.23 0.70 7.45
CA PRO A 95 10.50 0.53 6.74
C PRO A 95 11.43 -0.52 7.36
N THR A 96 11.30 -0.78 8.66
CA THR A 96 12.04 -1.82 9.38
C THR A 96 11.58 -3.24 9.07
N GLY A 97 10.46 -3.40 8.33
CA GLY A 97 9.82 -4.69 8.07
C GLY A 97 8.80 -5.10 9.10
N GLU A 98 8.63 -4.33 10.17
CA GLU A 98 7.58 -4.59 11.16
C GLU A 98 6.20 -4.31 10.56
N ILE A 99 5.22 -5.15 10.87
CA ILE A 99 3.81 -4.96 10.49
C ILE A 99 2.94 -4.93 11.72
N GLY A 100 2.00 -3.97 11.76
CA GLY A 100 0.87 -3.96 12.69
C GLY A 100 -0.44 -4.15 11.94
N ILE A 101 -1.30 -5.04 12.44
CA ILE A 101 -2.68 -5.18 11.98
C ILE A 101 -3.58 -4.59 13.03
N PHE A 102 -4.37 -3.60 12.64
CA PHE A 102 -5.29 -2.87 13.50
C PHE A 102 -6.73 -3.09 13.05
N ASP A 103 -7.67 -3.07 13.98
CA ASP A 103 -9.08 -2.94 13.63
C ASP A 103 -9.42 -1.48 13.28
N ILE A 104 -10.64 -1.25 12.81
CA ILE A 104 -11.12 0.09 12.43
C ILE A 104 -11.24 1.04 13.63
N SER A 105 -11.21 0.54 14.86
CA SER A 105 -11.16 1.36 16.08
C SER A 105 -9.75 1.83 16.43
N GLY A 106 -8.73 1.33 15.71
CA GLY A 106 -7.32 1.59 15.97
C GLY A 106 -6.71 0.65 17.04
N THR A 107 -7.40 -0.43 17.40
CA THR A 107 -6.87 -1.44 18.33
C THR A 107 -5.91 -2.36 17.59
N LEU A 108 -4.70 -2.55 18.13
CA LEU A 108 -3.73 -3.48 17.60
C LEU A 108 -4.20 -4.92 17.80
N ILE A 109 -4.36 -5.65 16.69
CA ILE A 109 -4.81 -7.05 16.67
C ILE A 109 -3.62 -8.00 16.63
N TRP A 110 -2.61 -7.66 15.84
CA TRP A 110 -1.46 -8.52 15.62
C TRP A 110 -0.24 -7.71 15.19
N THR A 111 0.94 -8.19 15.56
CA THR A 111 2.23 -7.67 15.11
C THR A 111 3.11 -8.80 14.62
N GLY A 112 4.02 -8.49 13.73
CA GLY A 112 5.04 -9.41 13.24
C GLY A 112 6.11 -8.68 12.45
N ASP A 113 7.15 -9.41 12.07
CA ASP A 113 8.21 -8.89 11.24
C ASP A 113 8.05 -9.39 9.80
N LEU A 114 8.01 -8.47 8.86
CA LEU A 114 7.97 -8.75 7.44
C LEU A 114 9.34 -8.50 6.84
N LEU A 115 10.19 -9.50 6.90
CA LEU A 115 11.51 -9.51 6.27
C LEU A 115 11.61 -10.64 5.27
N TYR A 116 12.31 -10.36 4.18
CA TYR A 116 12.69 -11.35 3.19
C TYR A 116 14.13 -11.10 2.76
N HIS A 117 15.02 -12.06 3.02
CA HIS A 117 16.47 -11.90 2.81
C HIS A 117 17.02 -10.61 3.44
N ASP A 118 16.64 -10.35 4.69
CA ASP A 118 17.00 -9.15 5.48
C ASP A 118 16.53 -7.82 4.86
N CYS A 119 15.67 -7.87 3.84
CA CYS A 119 15.05 -6.70 3.24
C CYS A 119 13.62 -6.51 3.76
N ALA A 120 13.28 -5.27 4.09
CA ALA A 120 11.93 -4.91 4.51
C ALA A 120 10.93 -5.08 3.36
N LEU A 121 9.77 -5.64 3.68
CA LEU A 121 8.63 -5.71 2.78
C LEU A 121 7.86 -4.39 2.81
N ARG A 122 7.30 -4.03 1.68
CA ARG A 122 6.45 -2.83 1.54
C ARG A 122 5.12 -3.20 0.93
N SER A 123 4.11 -2.36 1.22
CA SER A 123 2.76 -2.56 0.74
C SER A 123 2.15 -3.87 1.22
N CYS A 124 0.84 -3.91 1.28
CA CYS A 124 0.08 -5.08 1.66
C CYS A 124 -1.10 -5.24 0.71
N ALA A 125 -1.22 -6.41 0.10
CA ALA A 125 -2.42 -6.80 -0.62
C ALA A 125 -2.97 -8.07 0.02
N PRO A 126 -4.08 -7.97 0.75
CA PRO A 126 -4.67 -9.12 1.44
C PRO A 126 -5.13 -10.21 0.48
N ASP A 127 -4.89 -11.45 0.87
CA ASP A 127 -5.29 -12.66 0.14
C ASP A 127 -5.69 -13.76 1.15
N GLY A 128 -6.87 -13.64 1.71
CA GLY A 128 -7.35 -14.52 2.77
C GLY A 128 -6.48 -14.42 4.03
N LYS A 129 -5.77 -15.51 4.36
CA LYS A 129 -4.80 -15.56 5.48
C LYS A 129 -3.38 -15.20 5.06
N ASN A 130 -3.20 -14.78 3.83
CA ASN A 130 -1.91 -14.38 3.30
C ASN A 130 -1.91 -12.89 2.97
N ILE A 131 -0.72 -12.35 2.82
CA ILE A 131 -0.51 -10.96 2.45
C ILE A 131 0.54 -10.93 1.35
N TRP A 132 0.23 -10.35 0.20
CA TRP A 132 1.20 -10.07 -0.84
C TRP A 132 1.91 -8.75 -0.54
N CYS A 133 3.22 -8.73 -0.61
CA CYS A 133 4.04 -7.57 -0.33
C CYS A 133 5.09 -7.35 -1.42
N ALA A 134 5.49 -6.11 -1.61
CA ALA A 134 6.61 -5.75 -2.48
C ALA A 134 7.92 -5.78 -1.71
N VAL A 135 9.01 -6.21 -2.37
CA VAL A 135 10.37 -6.19 -1.86
C VAL A 135 11.25 -5.39 -2.83
N PRO A 136 11.29 -4.05 -2.71
CA PRO A 136 11.98 -3.19 -3.68
C PRO A 136 13.44 -3.56 -3.90
N ASP A 137 14.16 -3.86 -2.83
CA ASP A 137 15.60 -4.14 -2.87
C ASP A 137 15.93 -5.54 -3.40
N GLN A 138 14.93 -6.40 -3.58
CA GLN A 138 15.08 -7.73 -4.19
C GLN A 138 14.40 -7.84 -5.56
N ASN A 139 13.82 -6.77 -6.09
CA ASN A 139 13.02 -6.79 -7.32
C ASN A 139 11.99 -7.92 -7.35
N ALA A 140 11.32 -8.16 -6.22
CA ALA A 140 10.39 -9.25 -6.05
C ALA A 140 9.08 -8.78 -5.41
N ILE A 141 8.04 -9.58 -5.60
CA ILE A 141 6.86 -9.60 -4.73
C ILE A 141 6.80 -10.95 -4.03
N VAL A 142 6.39 -10.95 -2.78
CA VAL A 142 6.36 -12.14 -1.94
C VAL A 142 5.02 -12.31 -1.28
N ARG A 143 4.65 -13.54 -1.00
CA ARG A 143 3.49 -13.87 -0.19
C ARG A 143 3.94 -14.20 1.23
N TYR A 144 3.46 -13.44 2.19
CA TYR A 144 3.64 -13.72 3.59
C TYR A 144 2.43 -14.46 4.15
N SER A 145 2.67 -15.61 4.76
CA SER A 145 1.65 -16.40 5.43
C SER A 145 1.54 -15.98 6.90
N THR A 146 0.41 -15.42 7.31
CA THR A 146 0.17 -15.07 8.73
C THR A 146 0.08 -16.31 9.61
N LYS A 147 -0.31 -17.46 9.05
CA LYS A 147 -0.35 -18.74 9.79
C LYS A 147 1.03 -19.32 10.05
N LEU A 148 1.94 -19.21 9.07
CA LEU A 148 3.30 -19.75 9.17
C LEU A 148 4.30 -18.71 9.68
N GLU A 149 3.87 -17.44 9.78
CA GLU A 149 4.68 -16.29 10.16
C GLU A 149 5.96 -16.16 9.33
N ARG A 150 5.84 -16.45 8.02
CA ARG A 150 6.97 -16.38 7.09
C ARG A 150 6.52 -16.18 5.64
N VAL A 151 7.46 -15.75 4.81
CA VAL A 151 7.31 -15.78 3.35
C VAL A 151 7.30 -17.25 2.87
N ASP A 152 6.27 -17.60 2.12
CA ASP A 152 6.07 -18.95 1.58
C ASP A 152 6.08 -18.99 0.04
N PHE A 153 6.05 -17.85 -0.63
CA PHE A 153 6.07 -17.78 -2.09
C PHE A 153 6.70 -16.47 -2.59
N ARG A 154 7.30 -16.51 -3.79
CA ARG A 154 7.96 -15.38 -4.45
C ARG A 154 7.65 -15.35 -5.95
N ILE A 155 7.43 -14.15 -6.48
CA ILE A 155 7.42 -13.87 -7.92
C ILE A 155 8.50 -12.82 -8.20
N GLY A 156 9.32 -13.04 -9.22
CA GLY A 156 10.44 -12.18 -9.55
C GLY A 156 11.68 -12.43 -8.69
N GLY A 157 12.60 -11.49 -8.67
CA GLY A 157 13.87 -11.53 -7.95
C GLY A 157 14.97 -10.77 -8.69
N VAL A 158 16.12 -10.59 -8.05
CA VAL A 158 17.29 -9.93 -8.63
C VAL A 158 17.87 -10.68 -9.83
N ASP A 159 17.58 -11.97 -9.92
CA ASP A 159 17.98 -12.87 -11.00
C ASP A 159 16.99 -12.86 -12.18
N THR A 160 15.94 -12.04 -12.11
CA THR A 160 14.91 -11.94 -13.13
C THR A 160 14.72 -10.48 -13.56
N LEU A 161 14.06 -10.28 -14.71
CA LEU A 161 13.64 -8.97 -15.20
C LEU A 161 12.14 -8.72 -14.97
N ALA A 162 11.51 -9.47 -14.07
CA ALA A 162 10.08 -9.39 -13.85
C ALA A 162 9.64 -8.00 -13.35
N PHE A 163 10.38 -7.42 -12.39
CA PHE A 163 10.06 -6.13 -11.78
C PHE A 163 11.25 -5.21 -11.70
N GLY A 164 11.02 -3.91 -11.93
CA GLY A 164 12.02 -2.84 -11.73
C GLY A 164 11.71 -2.04 -10.46
N ARG A 165 12.24 -2.46 -9.32
CA ARG A 165 12.01 -1.88 -7.99
C ARG A 165 10.51 -1.77 -7.65
N PRO A 166 9.83 -2.87 -7.35
CA PRO A 166 8.41 -2.86 -7.01
C PRO A 166 8.19 -2.13 -5.69
N MET A 167 7.30 -1.13 -5.70
CA MET A 167 7.01 -0.28 -4.54
C MET A 167 5.71 -0.66 -3.86
N SER A 168 4.76 -1.19 -4.61
CA SER A 168 3.47 -1.61 -4.07
C SER A 168 2.87 -2.75 -4.88
N VAL A 169 1.96 -3.45 -4.23
CA VAL A 169 1.13 -4.48 -4.82
C VAL A 169 -0.32 -4.26 -4.43
N SER A 170 -1.23 -4.43 -5.39
CA SER A 170 -2.67 -4.40 -5.18
C SER A 170 -3.28 -5.66 -5.78
N ARG A 171 -4.31 -6.22 -5.16
CA ARG A 171 -4.98 -7.40 -5.66
C ARG A 171 -6.40 -7.08 -6.10
N TYR A 172 -6.73 -7.47 -7.34
CA TYR A 172 -8.07 -7.36 -7.89
C TYR A 172 -8.42 -8.67 -8.61
N GLY A 173 -9.37 -9.41 -8.04
CA GLY A 173 -9.70 -10.74 -8.54
C GLY A 173 -8.52 -11.72 -8.43
N ASP A 174 -8.15 -12.34 -9.54
CA ASP A 174 -7.03 -13.28 -9.65
C ASP A 174 -5.72 -12.63 -10.14
N ASP A 175 -5.65 -11.31 -10.10
CA ASP A 175 -4.50 -10.55 -10.58
C ASP A 175 -3.89 -9.67 -9.49
N LEU A 176 -2.57 -9.63 -9.49
CA LEU A 176 -1.77 -8.67 -8.72
C LEU A 176 -1.29 -7.56 -9.65
N PHE A 177 -1.46 -6.33 -9.23
CA PHE A 177 -0.95 -5.14 -9.91
C PHE A 177 0.24 -4.60 -9.14
N VAL A 178 1.41 -4.62 -9.77
CA VAL A 178 2.69 -4.30 -9.15
C VAL A 178 3.21 -2.99 -9.73
N CYS A 179 3.33 -1.97 -8.88
CA CYS A 179 3.86 -0.67 -9.27
C CYS A 179 5.39 -0.68 -9.19
N CYS A 180 6.05 -0.43 -10.30
CA CYS A 180 7.50 -0.48 -10.45
C CYS A 180 8.07 0.94 -10.62
N LYS A 181 8.89 1.37 -9.65
CA LYS A 181 9.43 2.74 -9.63
C LYS A 181 10.51 2.96 -10.69
N THR A 182 11.41 2.00 -10.90
CA THR A 182 12.55 2.20 -11.81
C THR A 182 12.15 1.98 -13.27
N SER A 183 11.23 1.06 -13.53
CA SER A 183 10.73 0.80 -14.89
C SER A 183 9.53 1.65 -15.28
N ASN A 184 9.04 2.51 -14.39
CA ASN A 184 7.93 3.45 -14.63
C ASN A 184 6.66 2.76 -15.15
N ASN A 185 6.36 1.57 -14.66
CA ASN A 185 5.23 0.81 -15.15
C ASN A 185 4.45 0.11 -14.04
N ILE A 186 3.24 -0.28 -14.38
CA ILE A 186 2.46 -1.25 -13.62
C ILE A 186 2.59 -2.58 -14.35
N LYS A 187 2.98 -3.61 -13.62
CA LYS A 187 2.94 -4.99 -14.09
C LYS A 187 1.73 -5.69 -13.52
N LYS A 188 1.14 -6.56 -14.33
CA LYS A 188 0.04 -7.43 -13.94
C LYS A 188 0.57 -8.86 -13.84
N SER A 189 0.41 -9.49 -12.67
CA SER A 189 0.83 -10.85 -12.40
C SER A 189 -0.39 -11.71 -12.08
N SER A 190 -0.64 -12.74 -12.89
CA SER A 190 -1.77 -13.63 -12.67
C SER A 190 -1.49 -14.61 -11.52
N LEU A 191 -2.42 -14.76 -10.59
CA LEU A 191 -2.37 -15.75 -9.52
C LEU A 191 -2.65 -17.18 -10.00
N LYS A 192 -3.09 -17.38 -11.25
CA LYS A 192 -3.36 -18.70 -11.83
C LYS A 192 -2.11 -19.38 -12.36
N ASN A 193 -1.20 -18.60 -12.93
CA ASN A 193 0.01 -19.15 -13.56
C ASN A 193 1.29 -18.41 -13.17
N TYR A 194 1.17 -17.32 -12.38
CA TYR A 194 2.27 -16.47 -11.91
C TYR A 194 3.07 -15.80 -13.03
N VAL A 195 2.47 -15.66 -14.21
CA VAL A 195 3.07 -14.90 -15.31
C VAL A 195 2.84 -13.42 -15.10
N SER A 196 3.89 -12.62 -15.31
CA SER A 196 3.87 -11.16 -15.20
C SER A 196 4.00 -10.54 -16.58
N GLU A 197 3.14 -9.57 -16.88
CA GLU A 197 3.12 -8.81 -18.13
C GLU A 197 3.03 -7.30 -17.86
N ASP A 198 3.42 -6.49 -18.84
CA ASP A 198 3.23 -5.05 -18.75
C ASP A 198 1.73 -4.72 -18.86
N TYR A 199 1.26 -3.88 -17.94
CA TYR A 199 -0.13 -3.43 -17.93
C TYR A 199 -0.25 -1.98 -18.40
N LYS A 200 0.45 -1.05 -17.74
CA LYS A 200 0.48 0.37 -18.09
C LYS A 200 1.89 0.94 -17.87
N LYS A 201 2.29 1.91 -18.69
CA LYS A 201 3.58 2.57 -18.62
C LYS A 201 3.41 4.08 -18.47
N PHE A 202 4.32 4.72 -17.73
CA PHE A 202 4.29 6.14 -17.38
C PHE A 202 5.65 6.79 -17.65
N GLU A 203 5.69 8.12 -17.63
CA GLU A 203 6.94 8.89 -17.80
C GLU A 203 7.75 9.02 -16.52
N GLU A 204 7.15 8.69 -15.37
CA GLU A 204 7.78 8.77 -14.05
C GLU A 204 7.46 7.55 -13.20
N GLY A 205 8.14 7.44 -12.04
CA GLY A 205 8.01 6.31 -11.11
C GLY A 205 6.61 6.12 -10.58
N VAL A 206 6.13 4.87 -10.66
CA VAL A 206 4.80 4.47 -10.20
C VAL A 206 4.89 3.91 -8.80
N LEU A 207 4.08 4.43 -7.89
CA LEU A 207 4.13 4.10 -6.47
C LEU A 207 2.94 3.29 -5.98
N ARG A 208 1.75 3.57 -6.48
CA ARG A 208 0.52 2.90 -6.06
C ARG A 208 -0.49 2.86 -7.20
N TYR A 209 -1.30 1.81 -7.24
CA TYR A 209 -2.41 1.64 -8.17
C TYR A 209 -3.65 1.16 -7.43
N LEU A 210 -4.80 1.77 -7.71
CA LEU A 210 -6.08 1.40 -7.14
C LEU A 210 -7.17 1.33 -8.23
N ARG A 211 -8.15 0.47 -7.97
CA ARG A 211 -9.45 0.49 -8.65
C ARG A 211 -10.54 0.88 -7.67
N VAL A 212 -11.42 1.78 -8.10
CA VAL A 212 -12.60 2.20 -7.36
C VAL A 212 -13.79 2.18 -8.31
N GLY A 213 -14.64 1.16 -8.21
CA GLY A 213 -15.64 0.88 -9.25
C GLY A 213 -14.97 0.66 -10.61
N ASP A 214 -15.40 1.42 -11.61
CA ASP A 214 -14.83 1.40 -12.97
C ASP A 214 -13.65 2.37 -13.13
N SER A 215 -13.31 3.14 -12.10
CA SER A 215 -12.22 4.11 -12.15
C SER A 215 -10.89 3.50 -11.73
N GLU A 216 -9.84 3.85 -12.46
CA GLU A 216 -8.46 3.51 -12.14
C GLU A 216 -7.70 4.74 -11.64
N LEU A 217 -6.94 4.56 -10.57
CA LEU A 217 -6.14 5.60 -9.93
C LEU A 217 -4.68 5.19 -9.85
N VAL A 218 -3.78 6.13 -10.07
CA VAL A 218 -2.35 5.91 -9.91
C VAL A 218 -1.72 7.02 -9.08
N VAL A 219 -0.81 6.65 -8.21
CA VAL A 219 0.08 7.57 -7.51
C VAL A 219 1.42 7.54 -8.22
N LEU A 220 1.81 8.69 -8.75
CA LEU A 220 3.12 8.94 -9.34
C LEU A 220 3.93 9.87 -8.41
N ASN A 221 5.19 10.10 -8.73
CA ASN A 221 6.02 11.03 -7.93
C ASN A 221 5.41 12.43 -7.85
N SER A 222 4.70 12.86 -8.88
CA SER A 222 4.11 14.20 -9.01
C SER A 222 2.71 14.33 -8.40
N GLY A 223 2.06 13.24 -8.00
CA GLY A 223 0.73 13.30 -7.40
C GLY A 223 -0.18 12.11 -7.69
N ILE A 224 -1.47 12.30 -7.51
CA ILE A 224 -2.49 11.30 -7.75
C ILE A 224 -3.26 11.63 -9.04
N TYR A 225 -3.41 10.63 -9.88
CA TYR A 225 -4.05 10.75 -11.17
C TYR A 225 -5.20 9.76 -11.33
N LEU A 226 -6.30 10.24 -11.91
CA LEU A 226 -7.35 9.42 -12.45
C LEU A 226 -6.95 9.05 -13.89
N LEU A 227 -7.01 7.77 -14.21
CA LEU A 227 -6.74 7.26 -15.55
C LEU A 227 -8.04 7.22 -16.32
N ASP A 228 -8.07 7.86 -17.49
CA ASP A 228 -9.18 7.75 -18.42
C ASP A 228 -8.96 6.53 -19.35
N ASP A 229 -10.03 5.82 -19.66
CA ASP A 229 -10.04 4.68 -20.60
C ASP A 229 -9.66 5.06 -22.03
#